data_999a18e0b8b30df446c1c6e7fdcaf2ef
#
_entry.id   999a18e0b8b30df446c1c6e7fdcaf2ef
#
_cell.length_a   1.000
_cell.length_b   1.000
_cell.length_c   1.000
_cell.angle_alpha   90.00
_cell.angle_beta   90.00
_cell.angle_gamma   90.00
#
_symmetry.space_group_name_H-M   'P 1'
#
loop_
_entity.id
_entity.type
_entity.pdbx_description
1 polymer ?
#
loop_
_entity_poly.entity_id
_entity_poly.type
_entity_poly.pdbx_seq_one_letter_code
_entity_poly.pdbx_strand_id
1 'polypeptide(L)'
;MHPSCPYDPFKEARTEKGVLPARFGVENIPMILGYKDVRLAAKDYKTFSSDAPFRVPIPSEENDRSIRQIPVETDPPEHREYRKIVEPFFIRPKQPEYIARIAGLVSELLDKAAEKESAEIVREFALPLQSRALTYLLNIPESEAELFISWGIHVFRDTEDGTSNGQALEDYLNSQLDRAEQNPEDDFFSMLTQA
;
A
#
# COMPACT_ATOMS: atom_id res chain seq x y z
N MET A 1 -14.41 -14.43 -26.20
CA MET A 1 -12.96 -14.69 -26.31
C MET A 1 -12.26 -13.54 -25.62
N HIS A 2 -11.61 -13.78 -24.47
CA HIS A 2 -10.70 -12.79 -23.91
C HIS A 2 -9.59 -12.59 -24.93
N PRO A 3 -9.27 -11.37 -25.36
CA PRO A 3 -8.06 -11.13 -26.11
C PRO A 3 -6.91 -11.55 -25.18
N SER A 4 -6.27 -12.68 -25.49
CA SER A 4 -5.02 -13.05 -24.86
C SER A 4 -4.10 -11.86 -25.02
N CYS A 5 -3.54 -11.34 -23.93
CA CYS A 5 -2.51 -10.31 -24.01
C CYS A 5 -1.43 -10.86 -24.95
N PRO A 6 -1.28 -10.32 -26.16
CA PRO A 6 -0.52 -10.99 -27.22
C PRO A 6 0.99 -10.93 -26.99
N TYR A 7 1.44 -10.18 -25.97
CA TYR A 7 2.85 -9.93 -25.71
C TYR A 7 3.21 -10.15 -24.24
N ASP A 8 4.00 -11.17 -23.96
CA ASP A 8 4.64 -11.42 -22.68
C ASP A 8 6.16 -11.25 -22.86
N PRO A 9 6.71 -10.08 -22.49
CA PRO A 9 8.13 -9.79 -22.70
C PRO A 9 9.07 -10.69 -21.88
N PHE A 10 8.55 -11.37 -20.90
CA PHE A 10 9.33 -12.21 -19.98
C PHE A 10 9.20 -13.71 -20.25
N LYS A 11 8.39 -14.12 -21.25
CA LYS A 11 8.10 -15.53 -21.50
C LYS A 11 9.35 -16.37 -21.75
N GLU A 12 10.22 -15.92 -22.63
CA GLU A 12 11.45 -16.62 -23.00
C GLU A 12 12.41 -16.69 -21.79
N ALA A 13 12.71 -15.57 -21.17
CA ALA A 13 13.59 -15.50 -20.00
C ALA A 13 13.07 -16.35 -18.83
N ARG A 14 11.74 -16.39 -18.61
CA ARG A 14 11.11 -17.22 -17.58
C ARG A 14 11.26 -18.72 -17.89
N THR A 15 11.15 -19.10 -19.15
CA THR A 15 11.24 -20.52 -19.56
C THR A 15 12.67 -21.03 -19.54
N GLU A 16 13.63 -20.21 -19.96
CA GLU A 16 15.02 -20.63 -20.11
C GLU A 16 15.84 -20.47 -18.86
N LYS A 17 15.68 -19.38 -18.12
CA LYS A 17 16.57 -18.98 -17.00
C LYS A 17 15.86 -18.82 -15.67
N GLY A 18 14.58 -18.50 -15.66
CA GLY A 18 13.79 -18.20 -14.47
C GLY A 18 14.17 -16.90 -13.75
N VAL A 19 15.35 -16.35 -14.04
CA VAL A 19 15.85 -15.09 -13.47
C VAL A 19 16.38 -14.21 -14.60
N LEU A 20 16.01 -12.93 -14.56
CA LEU A 20 16.49 -11.92 -15.51
C LEU A 20 17.23 -10.82 -14.74
N PRO A 21 18.47 -10.45 -15.12
CA PRO A 21 19.09 -9.24 -14.59
C PRO A 21 18.31 -8.02 -15.10
N ALA A 22 17.70 -7.29 -14.18
CA ALA A 22 17.01 -6.04 -14.47
C ALA A 22 17.86 -4.85 -14.00
N ARG A 23 17.91 -3.80 -14.80
CA ARG A 23 18.64 -2.58 -14.45
C ARG A 23 17.66 -1.56 -13.87
N PHE A 24 17.94 -1.11 -12.64
CA PHE A 24 17.25 -0.01 -11.97
C PHE A 24 18.27 1.09 -11.69
N GLY A 25 18.19 2.18 -12.44
CA GLY A 25 19.18 3.25 -12.36
C GLY A 25 20.58 2.73 -12.65
N VAL A 26 21.47 2.81 -11.66
CA VAL A 26 22.87 2.31 -11.74
C VAL A 26 23.03 0.87 -11.25
N GLU A 27 22.00 0.27 -10.64
CA GLU A 27 22.05 -1.05 -10.06
C GLU A 27 21.54 -2.14 -11.00
N ASN A 28 22.14 -3.32 -10.89
CA ASN A 28 21.63 -4.55 -11.50
C ASN A 28 20.94 -5.38 -10.42
N ILE A 29 19.63 -5.51 -10.52
CA ILE A 29 18.81 -6.26 -9.56
C ILE A 29 18.29 -7.52 -10.26
N PRO A 30 18.47 -8.73 -9.70
CA PRO A 30 17.93 -9.94 -10.26
C PRO A 30 16.39 -9.95 -10.13
N MET A 31 15.69 -10.09 -11.24
CA MET A 31 14.24 -10.24 -11.28
C MET A 31 13.88 -11.72 -11.37
N ILE A 32 13.24 -12.25 -10.36
CA ILE A 32 12.76 -13.64 -10.33
C ILE A 32 11.43 -13.71 -11.11
N LEU A 33 11.36 -14.58 -12.12
CA LEU A 33 10.22 -14.65 -13.06
C LEU A 33 9.31 -15.85 -12.80
N GLY A 34 9.79 -16.88 -12.12
CA GLY A 34 9.05 -18.10 -11.87
C GLY A 34 8.17 -18.01 -10.62
N TYR A 35 6.88 -18.38 -10.70
CA TYR A 35 5.96 -18.35 -9.54
C TYR A 35 6.47 -19.18 -8.34
N LYS A 36 7.02 -20.36 -8.61
CA LYS A 36 7.58 -21.22 -7.54
C LYS A 36 8.77 -20.56 -6.86
N ASP A 37 9.66 -19.96 -7.65
CA ASP A 37 10.88 -19.33 -7.16
C ASP A 37 10.56 -18.04 -6.38
N VAL A 38 9.61 -17.24 -6.87
CA VAL A 38 9.08 -16.07 -6.12
C VAL A 38 8.53 -16.50 -4.76
N ARG A 39 7.76 -17.59 -4.70
CA ARG A 39 7.24 -18.10 -3.42
C ARG A 39 8.32 -18.63 -2.48
N LEU A 40 9.39 -19.21 -3.00
CA LEU A 40 10.53 -19.67 -2.20
C LEU A 40 11.32 -18.47 -1.67
N ALA A 41 11.64 -17.51 -2.55
CA ALA A 41 12.36 -16.30 -2.16
C ALA A 41 11.60 -15.51 -1.09
N ALA A 42 10.29 -15.31 -1.27
CA ALA A 42 9.45 -14.60 -0.30
C ALA A 42 9.35 -15.25 1.09
N LYS A 43 9.76 -16.51 1.24
CA LYS A 43 9.79 -17.20 2.53
C LYS A 43 11.18 -17.25 3.15
N ASP A 44 12.21 -17.09 2.36
CA ASP A 44 13.59 -17.16 2.77
C ASP A 44 14.15 -15.78 3.11
N TYR A 45 13.64 -15.20 4.20
CA TYR A 45 14.08 -13.90 4.68
C TYR A 45 15.55 -13.87 5.10
N LYS A 46 16.18 -15.02 5.32
CA LYS A 46 17.62 -15.08 5.65
C LYS A 46 18.52 -14.82 4.45
N THR A 47 18.05 -15.19 3.26
CA THR A 47 18.75 -14.94 1.99
C THR A 47 18.25 -13.66 1.33
N PHE A 48 16.93 -13.43 1.40
CA PHE A 48 16.23 -12.28 0.79
C PHE A 48 15.64 -11.42 1.89
N SER A 49 16.51 -10.71 2.60
CA SER A 49 16.14 -9.86 3.73
C SER A 49 15.33 -8.66 3.29
N SER A 50 14.32 -8.30 4.10
CA SER A 50 13.61 -7.03 4.03
C SER A 50 14.27 -5.95 4.88
N ASP A 51 15.27 -6.31 5.70
CA ASP A 51 16.03 -5.37 6.52
C ASP A 51 17.06 -4.60 5.68
N ALA A 52 16.53 -3.85 4.74
CA ALA A 52 17.26 -2.95 3.88
C ALA A 52 16.55 -1.58 3.89
N PRO A 53 16.81 -0.74 4.91
CA PRO A 53 16.12 0.53 5.10
C PRO A 53 16.17 1.40 3.84
N PHE A 54 15.03 2.04 3.53
CA PHE A 54 14.86 2.96 2.39
C PHE A 54 14.95 2.31 1.00
N ARG A 55 14.99 0.98 0.91
CA ARG A 55 15.08 0.27 -0.38
C ARG A 55 13.79 -0.41 -0.82
N VAL A 56 12.78 -0.42 0.03
CA VAL A 56 11.46 -0.99 -0.27
C VAL A 56 10.47 0.16 -0.46
N PRO A 57 9.59 0.12 -1.46
CA PRO A 57 9.47 -0.90 -2.51
C PRO A 57 10.47 -0.74 -3.67
N ILE A 58 11.13 0.41 -3.82
CA ILE A 58 12.02 0.71 -4.95
C ILE A 58 13.36 1.23 -4.41
N PRO A 59 14.50 0.68 -4.86
CA PRO A 59 15.83 1.10 -4.41
C PRO A 59 16.13 2.59 -4.58
N SER A 60 15.47 3.27 -5.51
CA SER A 60 15.68 4.70 -5.77
C SER A 60 15.11 5.64 -4.72
N GLU A 61 14.42 5.13 -3.70
CA GLU A 61 13.79 5.95 -2.66
C GLU A 61 14.71 6.25 -1.46
N GLU A 62 15.97 5.83 -1.49
CA GLU A 62 16.93 6.07 -0.40
C GLU A 62 17.09 7.55 -0.01
N ASN A 63 16.88 8.48 -0.96
CA ASN A 63 17.00 9.90 -0.73
C ASN A 63 15.66 10.61 -0.47
N ASP A 64 14.54 9.90 -0.65
CA ASP A 64 13.20 10.49 -0.62
C ASP A 64 12.50 10.26 0.72
N ARG A 65 13.08 9.42 1.58
CA ARG A 65 12.52 9.08 2.90
C ARG A 65 13.55 9.21 4.01
N SER A 66 13.15 9.85 5.09
CA SER A 66 13.92 9.94 6.35
C SER A 66 13.55 8.87 7.36
N ILE A 67 12.37 8.24 7.20
CA ILE A 67 11.80 7.28 8.14
C ILE A 67 11.72 5.89 7.51
N ARG A 68 12.11 4.90 8.30
CA ARG A 68 12.03 3.49 7.97
C ARG A 68 10.56 3.03 7.96
N GLN A 69 10.15 2.27 6.95
CA GLN A 69 8.78 1.74 6.86
C GLN A 69 8.63 0.44 7.65
N ILE A 70 8.22 0.55 8.89
CA ILE A 70 7.97 -0.59 9.77
C ILE A 70 6.52 -1.06 9.60
N PRO A 71 6.24 -2.37 9.52
CA PRO A 71 7.16 -3.51 9.62
C PRO A 71 7.77 -3.99 8.29
N VAL A 72 7.51 -3.31 7.17
CA VAL A 72 7.90 -3.79 5.83
C VAL A 72 9.42 -3.94 5.69
N GLU A 73 10.17 -3.02 6.27
CA GLU A 73 11.63 -2.99 6.22
C GLU A 73 12.28 -3.64 7.46
N THR A 74 11.70 -4.72 7.97
CA THR A 74 12.25 -5.52 9.08
C THR A 74 12.12 -7.01 8.81
N ASP A 75 13.02 -7.78 9.38
CA ASP A 75 12.98 -9.25 9.36
C ASP A 75 12.50 -9.83 10.71
N PRO A 76 12.08 -11.11 10.76
CA PRO A 76 11.86 -11.80 12.03
C PRO A 76 13.15 -11.88 12.86
N PRO A 77 13.09 -11.74 14.20
CA PRO A 77 11.88 -11.74 15.02
C PRO A 77 11.17 -10.37 15.12
N GLU A 78 11.85 -9.26 14.87
CA GLU A 78 11.37 -7.89 15.05
C GLU A 78 10.09 -7.62 14.24
N HIS A 79 10.06 -8.02 12.98
CA HIS A 79 8.86 -7.93 12.12
C HIS A 79 7.61 -8.48 12.81
N ARG A 80 7.73 -9.60 13.57
CA ARG A 80 6.59 -10.24 14.22
C ARG A 80 6.03 -9.40 15.36
N GLU A 81 6.88 -8.68 16.08
CA GLU A 81 6.43 -7.84 17.18
C GLU A 81 5.61 -6.66 16.65
N TYR A 82 6.09 -5.98 15.60
CA TYR A 82 5.31 -4.92 14.96
C TYR A 82 4.01 -5.44 14.32
N ARG A 83 4.05 -6.62 13.69
CA ARG A 83 2.84 -7.23 13.09
C ARG A 83 1.76 -7.53 14.13
N LYS A 84 2.11 -7.98 15.32
CA LYS A 84 1.14 -8.22 16.41
C LYS A 84 0.37 -6.98 16.78
N ILE A 85 1.02 -5.83 16.75
CA ILE A 85 0.39 -4.54 17.09
C ILE A 85 -0.69 -4.20 16.06
N VAL A 86 -0.38 -4.27 14.78
CA VAL A 86 -1.28 -3.80 13.70
C VAL A 86 -2.31 -4.85 13.25
N GLU A 87 -2.06 -6.14 13.45
CA GLU A 87 -2.88 -7.25 12.94
C GLU A 87 -4.37 -7.16 13.37
N PRO A 88 -4.74 -6.76 14.60
CA PRO A 88 -6.14 -6.64 15.00
C PRO A 88 -6.97 -5.76 14.07
N PHE A 89 -6.42 -4.68 13.54
CA PHE A 89 -7.10 -3.82 12.58
C PHE A 89 -7.27 -4.49 11.21
N PHE A 90 -6.25 -5.20 10.74
CA PHE A 90 -6.29 -5.90 9.45
C PHE A 90 -7.17 -7.17 9.46
N ILE A 91 -7.70 -7.58 10.60
CA ILE A 91 -8.73 -8.63 10.69
C ILE A 91 -10.13 -8.05 10.49
N ARG A 92 -10.38 -6.77 10.75
CA ARG A 92 -11.68 -6.10 10.59
C ARG A 92 -12.40 -6.36 9.26
N PRO A 93 -11.72 -6.43 8.09
CA PRO A 93 -12.38 -6.75 6.82
C PRO A 93 -13.10 -8.10 6.77
N LYS A 94 -12.90 -8.98 7.75
CA LYS A 94 -13.61 -10.27 7.89
C LYS A 94 -14.90 -10.13 8.71
N GLN A 95 -15.11 -9.00 9.34
CA GLN A 95 -16.30 -8.77 10.19
C GLN A 95 -17.52 -8.45 9.31
N PRO A 96 -18.71 -8.99 9.64
CA PRO A 96 -19.92 -8.78 8.86
C PRO A 96 -20.28 -7.30 8.68
N GLU A 97 -20.08 -6.49 9.71
CA GLU A 97 -20.38 -5.05 9.69
C GLU A 97 -19.50 -4.31 8.69
N TYR A 98 -18.21 -4.65 8.66
CA TYR A 98 -17.28 -4.06 7.70
C TYR A 98 -17.65 -4.48 6.26
N ILE A 99 -17.95 -5.76 6.04
CA ILE A 99 -18.37 -6.29 4.75
C ILE A 99 -19.64 -5.57 4.27
N ALA A 100 -20.63 -5.39 5.15
CA ALA A 100 -21.87 -4.70 4.82
C ALA A 100 -21.63 -3.22 4.46
N ARG A 101 -20.75 -2.54 5.20
CA ARG A 101 -20.39 -1.15 4.93
C ARG A 101 -19.68 -0.99 3.57
N ILE A 102 -18.76 -1.88 3.24
CA ILE A 102 -18.11 -1.90 1.92
C ILE A 102 -19.11 -2.23 0.80
N ALA A 103 -20.00 -3.18 1.01
CA ALA A 103 -21.04 -3.50 0.03
C ALA A 103 -21.95 -2.28 -0.25
N GLY A 104 -22.34 -1.53 0.78
CA GLY A 104 -23.10 -0.29 0.64
C GLY A 104 -22.33 0.78 -0.15
N LEU A 105 -21.04 0.97 0.15
CA LEU A 105 -20.16 1.87 -0.59
C LEU A 105 -20.04 1.50 -2.06
N VAL A 106 -19.86 0.21 -2.36
CA VAL A 106 -19.80 -0.27 -3.76
C VAL A 106 -21.11 0.03 -4.49
N SER A 107 -22.28 -0.24 -3.86
CA SER A 107 -23.58 0.07 -4.46
C SER A 107 -23.74 1.56 -4.73
N GLU A 108 -23.41 2.42 -3.77
CA GLU A 108 -23.45 3.88 -3.93
C GLU A 108 -22.62 4.36 -5.13
N LEU A 109 -21.40 3.85 -5.25
CA LEU A 109 -20.50 4.26 -6.35
C LEU A 109 -20.97 3.73 -7.70
N LEU A 110 -21.54 2.53 -7.74
CA LEU A 110 -22.13 1.97 -8.97
C LEU A 110 -23.39 2.75 -9.39
N ASP A 111 -24.26 3.10 -8.45
CA ASP A 111 -25.45 3.89 -8.73
C ASP A 111 -25.06 5.25 -9.34
N LYS A 112 -24.08 5.94 -8.75
CA LYS A 112 -23.53 7.19 -9.31
C LYS A 112 -22.93 7.01 -10.71
N ALA A 113 -22.26 5.91 -10.96
CA ALA A 113 -21.72 5.61 -12.29
C ALA A 113 -22.81 5.31 -13.31
N ALA A 114 -23.89 4.65 -12.90
CA ALA A 114 -25.04 4.29 -13.75
C ALA A 114 -25.89 5.51 -14.19
N GLU A 115 -25.79 6.64 -13.49
CA GLU A 115 -26.45 7.90 -13.89
C GLU A 115 -25.82 8.53 -15.14
N LYS A 116 -24.65 8.06 -15.57
CA LYS A 116 -23.86 8.61 -16.67
C LYS A 116 -23.85 7.66 -17.86
N GLU A 117 -23.68 8.21 -19.06
CA GLU A 117 -23.47 7.39 -20.29
C GLU A 117 -22.14 6.61 -20.25
N SER A 118 -21.14 7.13 -19.57
CA SER A 118 -19.83 6.52 -19.37
C SER A 118 -19.23 6.95 -18.03
N ALA A 119 -18.40 6.10 -17.43
CA ALA A 119 -17.69 6.40 -16.20
C ALA A 119 -16.18 6.11 -16.35
N GLU A 120 -15.36 6.97 -15.79
CA GLU A 120 -13.93 6.72 -15.66
C GLU A 120 -13.68 5.87 -14.42
N ILE A 121 -13.35 4.58 -14.66
CA ILE A 121 -13.34 3.55 -13.62
C ILE A 121 -12.33 3.81 -12.49
N VAL A 122 -11.20 4.44 -12.79
CA VAL A 122 -10.18 4.69 -11.77
C VAL A 122 -10.59 5.83 -10.85
N ARG A 123 -10.91 6.98 -11.41
CA ARG A 123 -11.18 8.20 -10.62
C ARG A 123 -12.58 8.22 -10.01
N GLU A 124 -13.57 7.67 -10.71
CA GLU A 124 -14.96 7.74 -10.27
C GLU A 124 -15.41 6.52 -9.44
N PHE A 125 -14.64 5.42 -9.48
CA PHE A 125 -14.97 4.22 -8.73
C PHE A 125 -13.81 3.72 -7.87
N ALA A 126 -12.66 3.39 -8.46
CA ALA A 126 -11.61 2.66 -7.74
C ALA A 126 -10.94 3.53 -6.65
N LEU A 127 -10.58 4.77 -6.95
CA LEU A 127 -9.96 5.67 -5.97
C LEU A 127 -10.90 6.02 -4.82
N PRO A 128 -12.17 6.45 -5.05
CA PRO A 128 -13.13 6.67 -3.97
C PRO A 128 -13.39 5.41 -3.13
N LEU A 129 -13.51 4.24 -3.77
CA LEU A 129 -13.69 2.98 -3.06
C LEU A 129 -12.49 2.68 -2.15
N GLN A 130 -11.28 2.76 -2.68
CA GLN A 130 -10.06 2.48 -1.93
C GLN A 130 -9.89 3.43 -0.74
N SER A 131 -10.04 4.73 -0.97
CA SER A 131 -9.80 5.76 0.05
C SER A 131 -10.84 5.70 1.17
N ARG A 132 -12.13 5.59 0.85
CA ARG A 132 -13.20 5.45 1.85
C ARG A 132 -13.12 4.11 2.58
N ALA A 133 -12.77 3.00 1.90
CA ALA A 133 -12.53 1.72 2.56
C ALA A 133 -11.36 1.79 3.55
N LEU A 134 -10.32 2.57 3.23
CA LEU A 134 -9.19 2.78 4.13
C LEU A 134 -9.61 3.54 5.40
N THR A 135 -10.41 4.61 5.27
CA THR A 135 -10.93 5.31 6.46
C THR A 135 -11.78 4.39 7.33
N TYR A 136 -12.57 3.50 6.73
CA TYR A 136 -13.35 2.51 7.47
C TYR A 136 -12.46 1.49 8.21
N LEU A 137 -11.38 1.05 7.55
CA LEU A 137 -10.41 0.13 8.15
C LEU A 137 -9.72 0.76 9.35
N LEU A 138 -9.26 1.99 9.20
CA LEU A 138 -8.55 2.72 10.25
C LEU A 138 -9.49 3.30 11.34
N ASN A 139 -10.80 3.24 11.11
CA ASN A 139 -11.85 3.81 11.95
C ASN A 139 -11.65 5.31 12.21
N ILE A 140 -11.31 6.03 11.16
CA ILE A 140 -11.17 7.49 11.14
C ILE A 140 -12.31 8.13 10.32
N PRO A 141 -12.52 9.44 10.42
CA PRO A 141 -13.59 10.11 9.70
C PRO A 141 -13.50 9.90 8.19
N GLU A 142 -14.64 9.63 7.55
CA GLU A 142 -14.71 9.42 6.10
C GLU A 142 -14.34 10.69 5.31
N SER A 143 -14.44 11.88 5.92
CA SER A 143 -13.98 13.14 5.35
C SER A 143 -12.48 13.15 5.02
N GLU A 144 -11.67 12.29 5.64
CA GLU A 144 -10.25 12.14 5.36
C GLU A 144 -9.97 11.44 4.02
N ALA A 145 -10.98 10.78 3.42
CA ALA A 145 -10.81 10.03 2.18
C ALA A 145 -10.33 10.90 1.00
N GLU A 146 -10.82 12.15 0.90
CA GLU A 146 -10.38 13.08 -0.14
C GLU A 146 -8.91 13.46 0.00
N LEU A 147 -8.42 13.58 1.23
CA LEU A 147 -7.02 13.82 1.50
C LEU A 147 -6.16 12.65 1.00
N PHE A 148 -6.58 11.41 1.27
CA PHE A 148 -5.88 10.22 0.78
C PHE A 148 -5.88 10.12 -0.75
N ILE A 149 -6.97 10.53 -1.41
CA ILE A 149 -7.02 10.62 -2.87
C ILE A 149 -6.03 11.66 -3.38
N SER A 150 -5.91 12.81 -2.70
CA SER A 150 -5.00 13.88 -3.11
C SER A 150 -3.53 13.49 -3.05
N TRP A 151 -3.15 12.65 -2.10
CA TRP A 151 -1.80 12.07 -2.06
C TRP A 151 -1.58 11.03 -3.17
N GLY A 152 -2.63 10.29 -3.54
CA GLY A 152 -2.71 9.40 -4.70
C GLY A 152 -1.63 8.34 -4.78
N ILE A 153 -1.48 7.82 -5.99
CA ILE A 153 -0.43 6.87 -6.37
C ILE A 153 0.97 7.54 -6.45
N HIS A 154 1.07 8.82 -6.17
CA HIS A 154 2.26 9.65 -6.37
C HIS A 154 2.83 10.16 -5.04
N VAL A 155 2.60 9.44 -3.94
CA VAL A 155 3.08 9.80 -2.59
C VAL A 155 4.60 10.09 -2.57
N PHE A 156 5.36 9.48 -3.48
CA PHE A 156 6.81 9.62 -3.57
C PHE A 156 7.28 10.35 -4.84
N ARG A 157 6.42 11.09 -5.51
CA ARG A 157 6.83 11.93 -6.64
C ARG A 157 6.76 13.39 -6.24
N ASP A 158 7.77 14.15 -6.66
CA ASP A 158 7.77 15.59 -6.51
C ASP A 158 6.52 16.17 -7.17
N THR A 159 5.88 17.09 -6.48
CA THR A 159 4.85 17.92 -7.05
C THR A 159 5.51 18.97 -7.96
N GLU A 160 4.73 19.61 -8.83
CA GLU A 160 5.25 20.66 -9.75
C GLU A 160 5.90 21.84 -9.00
N ASP A 161 5.55 22.03 -7.73
CA ASP A 161 6.14 23.06 -6.85
C ASP A 161 7.36 22.58 -6.04
N GLY A 162 7.81 21.35 -6.25
CA GLY A 162 8.97 20.75 -5.58
C GLY A 162 8.69 20.30 -4.14
N THR A 163 7.43 20.30 -3.68
CA THR A 163 7.09 19.71 -2.38
C THR A 163 6.95 18.19 -2.53
N SER A 164 7.46 17.45 -1.56
CA SER A 164 7.29 16.00 -1.52
C SER A 164 5.94 15.65 -0.91
N ASN A 165 5.11 14.88 -1.63
CA ASN A 165 3.89 14.32 -1.07
C ASN A 165 4.18 13.40 0.14
N GLY A 166 5.39 12.85 0.24
CA GLY A 166 5.85 12.09 1.39
C GLY A 166 5.86 12.92 2.68
N GLN A 167 6.31 14.19 2.61
CA GLN A 167 6.29 15.09 3.77
C GLN A 167 4.87 15.37 4.26
N ALA A 168 3.92 15.62 3.33
CA ALA A 168 2.52 15.86 3.70
C ALA A 168 1.89 14.63 4.39
N LEU A 169 2.22 13.43 3.94
CA LEU A 169 1.79 12.19 4.59
C LEU A 169 2.41 12.03 5.98
N GLU A 170 3.72 12.31 6.13
CA GLU A 170 4.43 12.25 7.40
C GLU A 170 3.82 13.24 8.42
N ASP A 171 3.60 14.48 8.01
CA ASP A 171 2.98 15.52 8.85
C ASP A 171 1.57 15.11 9.29
N TYR A 172 0.77 14.54 8.39
CA TYR A 172 -0.54 13.99 8.71
C TYR A 172 -0.45 12.86 9.75
N LEU A 173 0.42 11.88 9.52
CA LEU A 173 0.59 10.74 10.44
C LEU A 173 1.00 11.23 11.83
N ASN A 174 1.95 12.15 11.92
CA ASN A 174 2.38 12.74 13.19
C ASN A 174 1.23 13.48 13.87
N SER A 175 0.45 14.27 13.13
CA SER A 175 -0.71 14.97 13.70
C SER A 175 -1.77 14.03 14.24
N GLN A 176 -2.00 12.89 13.62
CA GLN A 176 -2.93 11.87 14.08
C GLN A 176 -2.40 11.12 15.34
N LEU A 177 -1.11 10.86 15.40
CA LEU A 177 -0.49 10.28 16.60
C LEU A 177 -0.55 11.25 17.79
N ASP A 178 -0.21 12.53 17.59
CA ASP A 178 -0.32 13.58 18.63
C ASP A 178 -1.77 13.72 19.12
N ARG A 179 -2.75 13.69 18.22
CA ARG A 179 -4.17 13.68 18.58
C ARG A 179 -4.53 12.46 19.41
N ALA A 180 -4.07 11.29 19.00
CA ALA A 180 -4.37 10.03 19.65
C ALA A 180 -3.76 9.93 21.06
N GLU A 181 -2.59 10.51 21.29
CA GLU A 181 -1.98 10.60 22.61
C GLU A 181 -2.80 11.51 23.56
N GLN A 182 -3.31 12.63 23.03
CA GLN A 182 -4.09 13.59 23.83
C GLN A 182 -5.53 13.15 24.05
N ASN A 183 -6.16 12.55 23.04
CA ASN A 183 -7.56 12.13 23.06
C ASN A 183 -7.69 10.74 22.38
N PRO A 184 -7.38 9.66 23.08
CA PRO A 184 -7.49 8.32 22.54
C PRO A 184 -8.95 7.94 22.23
N GLU A 185 -9.16 7.40 21.03
CA GLU A 185 -10.43 6.89 20.53
C GLU A 185 -10.32 5.40 20.12
N ASP A 186 -11.40 4.80 19.63
CA ASP A 186 -11.36 3.45 19.07
C ASP A 186 -10.91 3.48 17.60
N ASP A 187 -9.70 3.99 17.34
CA ASP A 187 -9.10 4.09 16.01
C ASP A 187 -7.69 3.49 15.95
N PHE A 188 -7.17 3.40 14.73
CA PHE A 188 -5.87 2.81 14.46
C PHE A 188 -4.73 3.56 15.14
N PHE A 189 -4.77 4.89 15.12
CA PHE A 189 -3.70 5.72 15.69
C PHE A 189 -3.68 5.62 17.21
N SER A 190 -4.85 5.61 17.84
CA SER A 190 -4.95 5.42 19.30
C SER A 190 -4.45 4.05 19.75
N MET A 191 -4.67 3.01 18.94
CA MET A 191 -4.09 1.70 19.22
C MET A 191 -2.55 1.73 19.11
N LEU A 192 -1.98 2.44 18.12
CA LEU A 192 -0.54 2.55 17.99
C LEU A 192 0.14 3.28 19.13
N THR A 193 -0.49 4.34 19.67
CA THR A 193 0.08 5.11 20.80
C THR A 193 0.01 4.37 22.15
N GLN A 194 -0.81 3.30 22.22
CA GLN A 194 -0.96 2.48 23.42
C GLN A 194 -0.16 1.17 23.38
N ALA A 195 0.52 0.88 22.27
CA ALA A 195 1.30 -0.34 22.07
C ALA A 195 2.75 -0.16 22.52
#